data_cbeeb618a8efecea49cd06263eac1e94
#
_entry.id   cbeeb618a8efecea49cd06263eac1e94
#
_cell.length_a   1.000
_cell.length_b   1.000
_cell.length_c   1.000
_cell.angle_alpha   90.00
_cell.angle_beta   90.00
_cell.angle_gamma   90.00
#
_symmetry.space_group_name_H-M   'P 1'
#
loop_
_entity.id
_entity.type
_entity.pdbx_description
1 polymer ?
#
loop_
_entity_poly.entity_id
_entity_poly.type
_entity_poly.pdbx_seq_one_letter_code
_entity_poly.pdbx_strand_id
1 'polypeptide(L)'
;MRLEDNLNVKLFKRNSRGVSLTEEGEVLFRHVEEAIHHIEEAESALQKMKDYHIGHLDIGASTTLCRYILLPYLKMFMEEFPNIQINLKNQDSAKNLQILEAQDIDLALVAIPKHLSPNQRVLLEQEVEDIFVASPKYLDNLKALHGNDFSLFQDATVMLMDEKNVSRHYIDMYIRDNQLDFKQIIALNTMDLLIDFAKIDMGISCVIRSFVEKDLENGSLVEIHLTSPIPKRKIGFMYHANNCSKSLESFISFLEERKGKG
;
A
#
# COMPACT_ATOMS: atom_id res chain seq x y z
N MET A 1 3.63 52.75 22.53
CA MET A 1 3.87 53.82 21.59
C MET A 1 3.66 53.41 20.14
N ARG A 2 4.32 52.43 19.59
CA ARG A 2 4.12 52.06 18.16
C ARG A 2 2.68 51.71 17.76
N LEU A 3 1.90 51.02 18.61
CA LEU A 3 0.55 50.59 18.26
C LEU A 3 -0.46 51.73 18.24
N GLU A 4 -0.40 52.60 19.27
CA GLU A 4 -1.21 53.81 19.35
C GLU A 4 -0.91 54.79 18.20
N ASP A 5 0.37 54.88 17.81
CA ASP A 5 0.81 55.75 16.70
C ASP A 5 0.26 55.19 15.33
N ASN A 6 0.31 53.88 15.13
CA ASN A 6 -0.21 53.25 13.91
C ASN A 6 -1.73 53.36 13.78
N LEU A 7 -2.46 53.26 14.89
CA LEU A 7 -3.92 53.33 14.92
C LEU A 7 -4.43 54.77 15.05
N ASN A 8 -3.52 55.72 15.30
CA ASN A 8 -3.80 57.15 15.54
C ASN A 8 -4.85 57.40 16.64
N VAL A 9 -4.83 56.54 17.69
CA VAL A 9 -5.70 56.59 18.87
C VAL A 9 -4.90 56.38 20.15
N LYS A 10 -5.37 56.88 21.28
CA LYS A 10 -4.84 56.56 22.59
C LYS A 10 -5.57 55.36 23.16
N LEU A 11 -4.81 54.33 23.53
CA LEU A 11 -5.34 53.09 24.10
C LEU A 11 -5.25 53.06 25.63
N PHE A 12 -4.35 53.86 26.20
CA PHE A 12 -4.10 53.94 27.63
C PHE A 12 -4.19 55.35 28.15
N LYS A 13 -4.79 55.55 29.34
CA LYS A 13 -4.79 56.79 30.10
C LYS A 13 -4.11 56.56 31.45
N ARG A 14 -3.29 57.56 31.86
CA ARG A 14 -2.65 57.55 33.17
C ARG A 14 -3.53 58.27 34.18
N ASN A 15 -3.67 57.71 35.34
CA ASN A 15 -4.37 58.29 36.45
C ASN A 15 -3.52 58.16 37.74
N SER A 16 -3.96 58.76 38.86
CA SER A 16 -3.24 58.73 40.12
C SER A 16 -3.08 57.34 40.74
N ARG A 17 -3.76 56.33 40.21
CA ARG A 17 -3.73 54.91 40.66
C ARG A 17 -3.01 54.01 39.69
N GLY A 18 -2.48 54.50 38.57
CA GLY A 18 -1.74 53.73 37.57
C GLY A 18 -2.19 53.99 36.13
N VAL A 19 -2.29 52.95 35.33
CA VAL A 19 -2.70 52.99 33.92
C VAL A 19 -4.01 52.25 33.77
N SER A 20 -4.93 52.84 33.00
CA SER A 20 -6.21 52.18 32.61
C SER A 20 -6.44 52.32 31.10
N LEU A 21 -7.30 51.49 30.53
CA LEU A 21 -7.68 51.59 29.14
C LEU A 21 -8.55 52.83 28.89
N THR A 22 -8.47 53.36 27.66
CA THR A 22 -9.47 54.26 27.09
C THR A 22 -10.65 53.48 26.54
N GLU A 23 -11.70 54.10 26.04
CA GLU A 23 -12.81 53.42 25.35
C GLU A 23 -12.30 52.68 24.10
N GLU A 24 -11.42 53.29 23.31
CA GLU A 24 -10.77 52.66 22.16
C GLU A 24 -9.85 51.52 22.59
N GLY A 25 -9.18 51.66 23.74
CA GLY A 25 -8.37 50.61 24.35
C GLY A 25 -9.20 49.41 24.77
N GLU A 26 -10.41 49.60 25.35
CA GLU A 26 -11.31 48.51 25.72
C GLU A 26 -11.86 47.76 24.49
N VAL A 27 -12.16 48.47 23.40
CA VAL A 27 -12.58 47.85 22.14
C VAL A 27 -11.46 46.96 21.59
N LEU A 28 -10.25 47.51 21.49
CA LEU A 28 -9.11 46.73 20.98
C LEU A 28 -8.78 45.54 21.90
N PHE A 29 -8.82 45.74 23.22
CA PHE A 29 -8.50 44.71 24.20
C PHE A 29 -9.41 43.46 24.04
N ARG A 30 -10.72 43.66 23.90
CA ARG A 30 -11.66 42.55 23.68
C ARG A 30 -11.31 41.73 22.41
N HIS A 31 -11.05 42.40 21.31
CA HIS A 31 -10.69 41.71 20.06
C HIS A 31 -9.34 40.99 20.14
N VAL A 32 -8.37 41.59 20.85
CA VAL A 32 -7.06 40.95 21.09
C VAL A 32 -7.20 39.73 22.02
N GLU A 33 -8.01 39.85 23.07
CA GLU A 33 -8.30 38.75 24.01
C GLU A 33 -8.95 37.58 23.29
N GLU A 34 -9.97 37.82 22.43
CA GLU A 34 -10.59 36.77 21.58
C GLU A 34 -9.58 36.15 20.62
N ALA A 35 -8.74 36.95 19.99
CA ALA A 35 -7.71 36.44 19.06
C ALA A 35 -6.68 35.55 19.78
N ILE A 36 -6.22 35.92 20.96
CA ILE A 36 -5.31 35.11 21.76
C ILE A 36 -5.96 33.82 22.19
N HIS A 37 -7.23 33.87 22.63
CA HIS A 37 -7.97 32.65 22.98
C HIS A 37 -8.08 31.67 21.83
N HIS A 38 -8.38 32.13 20.61
CA HIS A 38 -8.38 31.28 19.43
C HIS A 38 -7.02 30.67 19.10
N ILE A 39 -5.92 31.38 19.35
CA ILE A 39 -4.56 30.86 19.19
C ILE A 39 -4.31 29.73 20.21
N GLU A 40 -4.66 29.94 21.47
CA GLU A 40 -4.52 28.94 22.55
C GLU A 40 -5.36 27.67 22.26
N GLU A 41 -6.60 27.84 21.77
CA GLU A 41 -7.43 26.72 21.33
C GLU A 41 -6.77 25.93 20.20
N ALA A 42 -6.21 26.62 19.21
CA ALA A 42 -5.49 26.00 18.10
C ALA A 42 -4.24 25.24 18.57
N GLU A 43 -3.44 25.83 19.47
CA GLU A 43 -2.27 25.18 20.06
C GLU A 43 -2.66 23.91 20.85
N SER A 44 -3.74 23.99 21.64
CA SER A 44 -4.28 22.85 22.38
C SER A 44 -4.75 21.73 21.44
N ALA A 45 -5.44 22.09 20.35
CA ALA A 45 -5.88 21.13 19.32
C ALA A 45 -4.68 20.44 18.65
N LEU A 46 -3.65 21.21 18.27
CA LEU A 46 -2.42 20.66 17.69
C LEU A 46 -1.68 19.73 18.67
N GLN A 47 -1.67 20.07 19.96
CA GLN A 47 -1.05 19.22 20.98
C GLN A 47 -1.83 17.91 21.14
N LYS A 48 -3.15 17.94 21.16
CA LYS A 48 -3.99 16.74 21.19
C LYS A 48 -3.78 15.85 19.97
N MET A 49 -3.64 16.45 18.78
CA MET A 49 -3.33 15.68 17.57
C MET A 49 -1.99 14.94 17.69
N LYS A 50 -0.99 15.56 18.34
CA LYS A 50 0.31 14.90 18.61
C LYS A 50 0.19 13.79 19.63
N ASP A 51 -0.46 14.06 20.77
CA ASP A 51 -0.53 13.12 21.89
C ASP A 51 -1.37 11.89 21.58
N TYR A 52 -2.42 12.05 20.78
CA TYR A 52 -3.34 10.97 20.42
C TYR A 52 -3.05 10.35 19.03
N HIS A 53 -1.96 10.74 18.35
CA HIS A 53 -1.63 10.25 17.00
C HIS A 53 -2.83 10.35 16.04
N ILE A 54 -3.57 11.47 16.11
CA ILE A 54 -4.70 11.71 15.20
C ILE A 54 -4.17 12.11 13.83
N GLY A 55 -4.56 11.36 12.81
CA GLY A 55 -4.13 11.63 11.45
C GLY A 55 -4.79 10.70 10.43
N HIS A 56 -4.30 10.77 9.21
CA HIS A 56 -4.70 9.85 8.13
C HIS A 56 -3.44 9.29 7.46
N LEU A 57 -3.59 8.13 6.85
CA LEU A 57 -2.56 7.45 6.09
C LEU A 57 -3.19 6.88 4.82
N ASP A 58 -2.80 7.42 3.67
CA ASP A 58 -3.27 7.00 2.36
C ASP A 58 -2.34 5.93 1.79
N ILE A 59 -2.85 4.70 1.61
CA ILE A 59 -2.06 3.54 1.15
C ILE A 59 -2.60 3.04 -0.18
N GLY A 60 -1.71 2.90 -1.18
CA GLY A 60 -2.00 2.25 -2.44
C GLY A 60 -1.56 0.78 -2.43
N ALA A 61 -2.46 -0.13 -2.77
CA ALA A 61 -2.13 -1.56 -2.92
C ALA A 61 -3.12 -2.24 -3.87
N SER A 62 -2.68 -3.27 -4.60
CA SER A 62 -3.61 -4.13 -5.32
C SER A 62 -4.43 -4.98 -4.35
N THR A 63 -5.60 -5.48 -4.77
CA THR A 63 -6.47 -6.34 -3.94
C THR A 63 -5.69 -7.49 -3.34
N THR A 64 -4.89 -8.18 -4.15
CA THR A 64 -4.10 -9.33 -3.74
C THR A 64 -3.04 -8.96 -2.69
N LEU A 65 -2.22 -7.93 -2.96
CA LEU A 65 -1.20 -7.50 -2.00
C LEU A 65 -1.83 -6.96 -0.71
N CYS A 66 -2.98 -6.28 -0.82
CA CYS A 66 -3.75 -5.84 0.34
C CYS A 66 -4.16 -7.03 1.22
N ARG A 67 -4.75 -8.07 0.62
CA ARG A 67 -5.24 -9.26 1.35
C ARG A 67 -4.13 -10.06 2.00
N TYR A 68 -3.08 -10.40 1.24
CA TYR A 68 -2.08 -11.36 1.70
C TYR A 68 -0.93 -10.72 2.50
N ILE A 69 -0.66 -9.42 2.29
CA ILE A 69 0.50 -8.76 2.89
C ILE A 69 0.09 -7.60 3.78
N LEU A 70 -0.69 -6.64 3.26
CA LEU A 70 -0.99 -5.42 4.00
C LEU A 70 -1.91 -5.66 5.21
N LEU A 71 -2.94 -6.49 5.04
CA LEU A 71 -3.97 -6.72 6.07
C LEU A 71 -3.41 -7.20 7.42
N PRO A 72 -2.45 -8.15 7.49
CA PRO A 72 -1.82 -8.53 8.75
C PRO A 72 -1.12 -7.37 9.46
N TYR A 73 -0.40 -6.51 8.71
CA TYR A 73 0.25 -5.33 9.27
C TYR A 73 -0.75 -4.28 9.73
N LEU A 74 -1.80 -4.02 8.93
CA LEU A 74 -2.84 -3.06 9.32
C LEU A 74 -3.57 -3.47 10.59
N LYS A 75 -3.86 -4.76 10.76
CA LYS A 75 -4.49 -5.24 11.99
C LYS A 75 -3.67 -4.85 13.22
N MET A 76 -2.37 -5.15 13.22
CA MET A 76 -1.47 -4.83 14.34
C MET A 76 -1.27 -3.31 14.49
N PHE A 77 -1.16 -2.58 13.38
CA PHE A 77 -0.98 -1.13 13.39
C PHE A 77 -2.18 -0.41 13.99
N MET A 78 -3.40 -0.81 13.63
CA MET A 78 -4.62 -0.19 14.16
C MET A 78 -4.86 -0.50 15.65
N GLU A 79 -4.32 -1.62 16.16
CA GLU A 79 -4.33 -1.92 17.60
C GLU A 79 -3.41 -0.95 18.37
N GLU A 80 -2.29 -0.54 17.78
CA GLU A 80 -1.31 0.37 18.39
C GLU A 80 -1.66 1.86 18.15
N PHE A 81 -2.21 2.18 16.97
CA PHE A 81 -2.53 3.54 16.53
C PHE A 81 -4.02 3.68 16.12
N PRO A 82 -4.96 3.52 17.03
CA PRO A 82 -6.40 3.44 16.72
C PRO A 82 -6.99 4.76 16.17
N ASN A 83 -6.30 5.88 16.34
CA ASN A 83 -6.77 7.20 15.91
C ASN A 83 -6.22 7.64 14.56
N ILE A 84 -5.41 6.80 13.88
CA ILE A 84 -4.98 7.03 12.50
C ILE A 84 -6.02 6.43 11.56
N GLN A 85 -6.65 7.27 10.76
CA GLN A 85 -7.59 6.84 9.73
C GLN A 85 -6.82 6.30 8.52
N ILE A 86 -7.11 5.06 8.13
CA ILE A 86 -6.50 4.43 6.95
C ILE A 86 -7.43 4.59 5.75
N ASN A 87 -6.89 5.14 4.65
CA ASN A 87 -7.54 5.18 3.36
C ASN A 87 -6.82 4.24 2.38
N LEU A 88 -7.54 3.33 1.75
CA LEU A 88 -6.98 2.37 0.81
C LEU A 88 -7.36 2.72 -0.63
N LYS A 89 -6.36 2.97 -1.48
CA LYS A 89 -6.54 3.10 -2.93
C LYS A 89 -6.18 1.78 -3.60
N ASN A 90 -7.20 1.08 -4.09
CA ASN A 90 -7.03 -0.23 -4.72
C ASN A 90 -6.77 -0.07 -6.21
N GLN A 91 -5.50 -0.13 -6.60
CA GLN A 91 -5.00 0.02 -7.96
C GLN A 91 -3.89 -1.03 -8.21
N ASP A 92 -3.57 -1.28 -9.48
CA ASP A 92 -2.37 -2.06 -9.81
C ASP A 92 -1.06 -1.36 -9.41
N SER A 93 0.06 -2.09 -9.42
CA SER A 93 1.35 -1.57 -8.98
C SER A 93 1.82 -0.37 -9.82
N ALA A 94 1.58 -0.37 -11.13
CA ALA A 94 2.02 0.72 -12.00
C ALA A 94 1.27 2.01 -11.67
N LYS A 95 -0.06 1.91 -11.48
CA LYS A 95 -0.89 3.06 -11.11
C LYS A 95 -0.57 3.55 -9.69
N ASN A 96 -0.35 2.63 -8.74
CA ASN A 96 0.05 3.00 -7.37
C ASN A 96 1.39 3.73 -7.36
N LEU A 97 2.36 3.34 -8.19
CA LEU A 97 3.63 4.06 -8.32
C LEU A 97 3.44 5.47 -8.92
N GLN A 98 2.53 5.65 -9.89
CA GLN A 98 2.22 6.96 -10.45
C GLN A 98 1.62 7.92 -9.42
N ILE A 99 0.61 7.46 -8.66
CA ILE A 99 -0.04 8.29 -7.63
C ILE A 99 0.87 8.51 -6.41
N LEU A 100 1.80 7.59 -6.13
CA LEU A 100 2.85 7.81 -5.12
C LEU A 100 3.82 8.91 -5.56
N GLU A 101 4.26 8.90 -6.81
CA GLU A 101 5.15 9.95 -7.36
C GLU A 101 4.46 11.32 -7.40
N ALA A 102 3.16 11.35 -7.67
CA ALA A 102 2.33 12.55 -7.58
C ALA A 102 2.04 12.99 -6.13
N GLN A 103 2.46 12.21 -5.13
CA GLN A 103 2.19 12.42 -3.71
C GLN A 103 0.68 12.43 -3.35
N ASP A 104 -0.14 11.75 -4.14
CA ASP A 104 -1.57 11.56 -3.90
C ASP A 104 -1.85 10.43 -2.88
N ILE A 105 -0.82 9.66 -2.52
CA ILE A 105 -0.79 8.68 -1.43
C ILE A 105 0.52 8.79 -0.66
N ASP A 106 0.50 8.37 0.59
CA ASP A 106 1.68 8.38 1.47
C ASP A 106 2.59 7.17 1.22
N LEU A 107 1.98 6.02 0.96
CA LEU A 107 2.65 4.72 0.90
C LEU A 107 2.04 3.85 -0.20
N ALA A 108 2.87 3.05 -0.88
CA ALA A 108 2.43 2.05 -1.84
C ALA A 108 3.02 0.68 -1.53
N LEU A 109 2.19 -0.36 -1.50
CA LEU A 109 2.65 -1.75 -1.50
C LEU A 109 2.59 -2.29 -2.93
N VAL A 110 3.76 -2.52 -3.51
CA VAL A 110 3.91 -2.78 -4.96
C VAL A 110 5.02 -3.78 -5.28
N ALA A 111 5.02 -4.28 -6.51
CA ALA A 111 6.21 -4.89 -7.09
C ALA A 111 7.29 -3.80 -7.25
N ILE A 112 8.48 -4.05 -6.69
CA ILE A 112 9.56 -3.08 -6.66
C ILE A 112 10.16 -2.96 -8.07
N PRO A 113 10.20 -1.76 -8.67
CA PRO A 113 10.81 -1.54 -9.98
C PRO A 113 12.34 -1.72 -9.92
N LYS A 114 12.94 -2.11 -11.04
CA LYS A 114 14.41 -2.26 -11.14
C LYS A 114 15.16 -0.94 -10.90
N HIS A 115 14.55 0.18 -11.22
CA HIS A 115 15.11 1.52 -11.05
C HIS A 115 14.17 2.35 -10.19
N LEU A 116 14.70 2.90 -9.11
CA LEU A 116 13.98 3.79 -8.19
C LEU A 116 14.29 5.24 -8.55
N SER A 117 13.28 6.11 -8.45
CA SER A 117 13.51 7.57 -8.49
C SER A 117 14.32 8.01 -7.26
N PRO A 118 15.10 9.10 -7.34
CA PRO A 118 15.98 9.54 -6.24
C PRO A 118 15.27 9.76 -4.90
N ASN A 119 14.00 10.14 -4.96
CA ASN A 119 13.17 10.43 -3.78
C ASN A 119 12.34 9.23 -3.30
N GLN A 120 12.36 8.10 -4.00
CA GLN A 120 11.66 6.89 -3.57
C GLN A 120 12.51 6.11 -2.57
N ARG A 121 11.85 5.56 -1.56
CA ARG A 121 12.43 4.69 -0.54
C ARG A 121 11.63 3.40 -0.47
N VAL A 122 12.34 2.32 -0.23
CA VAL A 122 11.76 0.99 -0.06
C VAL A 122 11.86 0.58 1.39
N LEU A 123 10.79 0.06 1.91
CA LEU A 123 10.67 -0.46 3.26
C LEU A 123 10.11 -1.87 3.20
N LEU A 124 10.63 -2.75 4.04
CA LEU A 124 10.15 -4.13 4.19
C LEU A 124 10.01 -4.86 2.83
N GLU A 125 11.11 -4.90 2.06
CA GLU A 125 11.11 -5.69 0.82
C GLU A 125 11.19 -7.19 1.14
N GLN A 126 10.45 -7.97 0.36
CA GLN A 126 10.49 -9.43 0.41
C GLN A 126 10.55 -10.03 -1.00
N GLU A 127 11.23 -11.15 -1.13
CA GLU A 127 11.23 -11.92 -2.36
C GLU A 127 9.97 -12.77 -2.45
N VAL A 128 9.38 -12.80 -3.64
CA VAL A 128 8.25 -13.67 -3.96
C VAL A 128 8.61 -14.57 -5.14
N GLU A 129 8.08 -15.77 -5.10
CA GLU A 129 8.26 -16.80 -6.12
C GLU A 129 6.94 -17.01 -6.83
N ASP A 130 6.91 -16.81 -8.14
CA ASP A 130 5.77 -17.14 -8.96
C ASP A 130 5.89 -18.62 -9.40
N ILE A 131 4.79 -19.38 -9.32
CA ILE A 131 4.70 -20.80 -9.68
C ILE A 131 3.46 -21.05 -10.51
N PHE A 132 3.48 -22.12 -11.32
CA PHE A 132 2.27 -22.63 -11.94
C PHE A 132 1.63 -23.69 -11.05
N VAL A 133 0.30 -23.60 -10.88
CA VAL A 133 -0.49 -24.53 -10.07
C VAL A 133 -1.74 -24.94 -10.80
N ALA A 134 -2.22 -26.14 -10.49
CA ALA A 134 -3.52 -26.65 -10.94
C ALA A 134 -4.13 -27.55 -9.86
N SER A 135 -5.42 -27.82 -9.94
CA SER A 135 -6.01 -28.93 -9.15
C SER A 135 -5.54 -30.27 -9.63
N PRO A 136 -5.38 -31.29 -8.76
CA PRO A 136 -5.08 -32.66 -9.16
C PRO A 136 -6.07 -33.21 -10.19
N LYS A 137 -7.35 -32.91 -9.97
CA LYS A 137 -8.43 -33.37 -10.83
C LYS A 137 -8.34 -32.80 -12.26
N TYR A 138 -7.94 -31.53 -12.41
CA TYR A 138 -7.71 -30.92 -13.72
C TYR A 138 -6.61 -31.70 -14.50
N LEU A 139 -5.50 -31.99 -13.81
CA LEU A 139 -4.38 -32.73 -14.42
C LEU A 139 -4.75 -34.15 -14.79
N ASP A 140 -5.55 -34.85 -13.97
CA ASP A 140 -6.05 -36.18 -14.25
C ASP A 140 -7.00 -36.16 -15.46
N ASN A 141 -7.86 -35.17 -15.58
CA ASN A 141 -8.73 -35.01 -16.76
C ASN A 141 -7.92 -34.74 -18.03
N LEU A 142 -6.86 -33.93 -17.98
CA LEU A 142 -5.98 -33.69 -19.12
C LEU A 142 -5.30 -35.01 -19.58
N LYS A 143 -4.77 -35.80 -18.64
CA LYS A 143 -4.17 -37.11 -18.95
C LYS A 143 -5.19 -38.07 -19.55
N ALA A 144 -6.42 -38.08 -19.05
CA ALA A 144 -7.49 -38.93 -19.58
C ALA A 144 -7.88 -38.54 -21.02
N LEU A 145 -7.84 -37.25 -21.37
CA LEU A 145 -8.21 -36.74 -22.70
C LEU A 145 -7.11 -36.98 -23.76
N HIS A 146 -5.84 -36.75 -23.37
CA HIS A 146 -4.72 -36.69 -24.31
C HIS A 146 -3.77 -37.92 -24.23
N GLY A 147 -3.96 -38.81 -23.26
CA GLY A 147 -3.08 -39.97 -23.06
C GLY A 147 -1.74 -39.60 -22.43
N ASN A 148 -0.71 -40.45 -22.59
CA ASN A 148 0.60 -40.27 -21.99
C ASN A 148 1.53 -39.28 -22.74
N ASP A 149 1.20 -38.94 -23.98
CA ASP A 149 2.02 -38.09 -24.85
C ASP A 149 1.55 -36.63 -24.88
N PHE A 150 0.78 -36.16 -23.86
CA PHE A 150 0.28 -34.82 -23.83
C PHE A 150 1.38 -33.78 -23.47
N SER A 151 1.34 -32.66 -24.13
CA SER A 151 2.17 -31.51 -23.80
C SER A 151 1.41 -30.59 -22.84
N LEU A 152 1.84 -30.58 -21.58
CA LEU A 152 1.07 -29.93 -20.50
C LEU A 152 0.60 -28.49 -20.85
N PHE A 153 1.50 -27.63 -21.31
CA PHE A 153 1.16 -26.22 -21.60
C PHE A 153 0.48 -26.03 -22.97
N GLN A 154 0.64 -26.95 -23.91
CA GLN A 154 -0.04 -26.87 -25.21
C GLN A 154 -1.47 -27.37 -25.15
N ASP A 155 -1.75 -28.37 -24.30
CA ASP A 155 -3.06 -28.97 -24.19
C ASP A 155 -3.92 -28.39 -23.07
N ALA A 156 -3.30 -27.70 -22.11
CA ALA A 156 -3.99 -27.08 -21.01
C ALA A 156 -4.49 -25.67 -21.34
N THR A 157 -5.54 -25.25 -20.64
CA THR A 157 -5.90 -23.85 -20.48
C THR A 157 -4.98 -23.22 -19.45
N VAL A 158 -4.22 -22.19 -19.83
CA VAL A 158 -3.32 -21.44 -18.94
C VAL A 158 -3.97 -20.13 -18.56
N MET A 159 -4.04 -19.86 -17.27
CA MET A 159 -4.64 -18.65 -16.72
C MET A 159 -3.54 -17.72 -16.16
N LEU A 160 -3.50 -16.48 -16.64
CA LEU A 160 -2.49 -15.50 -16.30
C LEU A 160 -3.16 -14.19 -15.91
N MET A 161 -2.41 -13.32 -15.25
CA MET A 161 -2.84 -11.94 -15.03
C MET A 161 -3.08 -11.23 -16.36
N ASP A 162 -3.94 -10.20 -16.35
CA ASP A 162 -4.16 -9.30 -17.50
C ASP A 162 -2.83 -8.69 -18.00
N GLU A 163 -2.73 -8.46 -19.31
CA GLU A 163 -1.53 -7.96 -19.97
C GLU A 163 -1.02 -6.60 -19.44
N LYS A 164 -1.89 -5.79 -18.86
CA LYS A 164 -1.52 -4.51 -18.25
C LYS A 164 -0.88 -4.66 -16.88
N ASN A 165 -0.94 -5.85 -16.28
CA ASN A 165 -0.41 -6.11 -14.95
C ASN A 165 1.13 -6.24 -14.98
N VAL A 166 1.82 -5.58 -14.04
CA VAL A 166 3.28 -5.62 -13.93
C VAL A 166 3.80 -7.05 -13.74
N SER A 167 3.10 -7.86 -12.94
CA SER A 167 3.45 -9.28 -12.74
C SER A 167 3.35 -10.08 -14.03
N ARG A 168 2.34 -9.78 -14.90
CA ARG A 168 2.19 -10.44 -16.19
C ARG A 168 3.38 -10.16 -17.09
N HIS A 169 3.86 -8.94 -17.23
CA HIS A 169 5.05 -8.62 -18.02
C HIS A 169 6.28 -9.43 -17.59
N TYR A 170 6.41 -9.65 -16.30
CA TYR A 170 7.49 -10.45 -15.75
C TYR A 170 7.38 -11.93 -16.17
N ILE A 171 6.19 -12.48 -16.09
CA ILE A 171 5.91 -13.86 -16.53
C ILE A 171 6.04 -14.01 -18.05
N ASP A 172 5.60 -13.03 -18.83
CA ASP A 172 5.75 -13.05 -20.29
C ASP A 172 7.23 -13.06 -20.75
N MET A 173 8.11 -12.38 -20.02
CA MET A 173 9.56 -12.49 -20.27
C MET A 173 10.05 -13.90 -20.01
N TYR A 174 9.65 -14.51 -18.88
CA TYR A 174 10.02 -15.88 -18.56
C TYR A 174 9.48 -16.88 -19.60
N ILE A 175 8.23 -16.76 -20.02
CA ILE A 175 7.59 -17.60 -21.05
C ILE A 175 8.40 -17.56 -22.35
N ARG A 176 8.77 -16.35 -22.81
CA ARG A 176 9.55 -16.13 -24.02
C ARG A 176 10.96 -16.70 -23.91
N ASP A 177 11.66 -16.44 -22.81
CA ASP A 177 13.04 -16.85 -22.60
C ASP A 177 13.18 -18.37 -22.51
N ASN A 178 12.12 -19.07 -22.01
CA ASN A 178 12.05 -20.53 -21.90
C ASN A 178 11.26 -21.18 -23.05
N GLN A 179 10.85 -20.41 -24.08
CA GLN A 179 10.12 -20.91 -25.25
C GLN A 179 8.86 -21.74 -24.88
N LEU A 180 8.17 -21.33 -23.81
CA LEU A 180 6.90 -21.95 -23.43
C LEU A 180 5.82 -21.52 -24.44
N ASP A 181 5.10 -22.48 -24.97
CA ASP A 181 4.00 -22.25 -25.92
C ASP A 181 2.67 -22.65 -25.28
N PHE A 182 1.74 -21.71 -25.23
CA PHE A 182 0.41 -21.89 -24.67
C PHE A 182 -0.64 -21.77 -25.77
N LYS A 183 -1.37 -22.83 -26.03
CA LYS A 183 -2.42 -22.84 -27.04
C LYS A 183 -3.64 -21.99 -26.63
N GLN A 184 -3.96 -21.98 -25.34
CA GLN A 184 -5.10 -21.28 -24.80
C GLN A 184 -4.71 -20.50 -23.54
N ILE A 185 -4.90 -19.18 -23.57
CA ILE A 185 -4.66 -18.31 -22.43
C ILE A 185 -5.97 -17.63 -22.03
N ILE A 186 -6.28 -17.65 -20.74
CA ILE A 186 -7.34 -16.84 -20.13
C ILE A 186 -6.66 -15.76 -19.28
N ALA A 187 -6.96 -14.49 -19.58
CA ALA A 187 -6.46 -13.36 -18.81
C ALA A 187 -7.45 -12.96 -17.72
N LEU A 188 -6.97 -12.80 -16.49
CA LEU A 188 -7.76 -12.41 -15.32
C LEU A 188 -7.14 -11.17 -14.65
N ASN A 189 -7.96 -10.35 -14.05
CA ASN A 189 -7.53 -9.07 -13.49
C ASN A 189 -7.06 -9.15 -12.02
N THR A 190 -7.30 -10.26 -11.33
CA THR A 190 -6.86 -10.47 -9.93
C THR A 190 -6.27 -11.88 -9.75
N MET A 191 -5.26 -11.98 -8.88
CA MET A 191 -4.64 -13.27 -8.56
C MET A 191 -5.57 -14.16 -7.73
N ASP A 192 -6.48 -13.58 -6.94
CA ASP A 192 -7.50 -14.34 -6.22
C ASP A 192 -8.36 -15.17 -7.17
N LEU A 193 -8.79 -14.59 -8.31
CA LEU A 193 -9.53 -15.33 -9.33
C LEU A 193 -8.68 -16.42 -10.01
N LEU A 194 -7.39 -16.16 -10.22
CA LEU A 194 -6.48 -17.20 -10.73
C LEU A 194 -6.44 -18.40 -9.80
N ILE A 195 -6.33 -18.16 -8.50
CA ILE A 195 -6.31 -19.20 -7.46
C ILE A 195 -7.64 -19.95 -7.41
N ASP A 196 -8.75 -19.23 -7.34
CA ASP A 196 -10.08 -19.83 -7.23
C ASP A 196 -10.44 -20.65 -8.47
N PHE A 197 -10.11 -20.16 -9.66
CA PHE A 197 -10.38 -20.89 -10.91
C PHE A 197 -9.51 -22.14 -11.07
N ALA A 198 -8.26 -22.11 -10.58
CA ALA A 198 -7.45 -23.33 -10.53
C ALA A 198 -8.07 -24.40 -9.61
N LYS A 199 -8.65 -23.98 -8.47
CA LYS A 199 -9.33 -24.90 -7.52
C LYS A 199 -10.58 -25.56 -8.08
N ILE A 200 -11.28 -24.90 -9.00
CA ILE A 200 -12.50 -25.43 -9.64
C ILE A 200 -12.23 -26.11 -10.98
N ASP A 201 -11.03 -26.59 -11.22
CA ASP A 201 -10.63 -27.38 -12.38
C ASP A 201 -10.69 -26.61 -13.72
N MET A 202 -10.56 -25.26 -13.74
CA MET A 202 -10.63 -24.50 -14.99
C MET A 202 -9.34 -24.49 -15.80
N GLY A 203 -8.19 -24.69 -15.14
CA GLY A 203 -6.90 -24.61 -15.84
C GLY A 203 -5.71 -24.55 -14.92
N ILE A 204 -4.56 -24.24 -15.52
CA ILE A 204 -3.28 -24.00 -14.85
C ILE A 204 -3.16 -22.49 -14.59
N SER A 205 -2.91 -22.09 -13.36
CA SER A 205 -2.72 -20.67 -12.98
C SER A 205 -1.28 -20.38 -12.59
N CYS A 206 -0.78 -19.21 -13.00
CA CYS A 206 0.48 -18.67 -12.50
C CYS A 206 0.20 -17.74 -11.30
N VAL A 207 0.70 -18.11 -10.12
CA VAL A 207 0.40 -17.45 -8.84
C VAL A 207 1.64 -17.34 -7.96
N ILE A 208 1.60 -16.46 -6.96
CA ILE A 208 2.66 -16.35 -5.95
C ILE A 208 2.53 -17.56 -4.99
N ARG A 209 3.62 -18.30 -4.79
CA ARG A 209 3.69 -19.51 -3.94
C ARG A 209 3.11 -19.29 -2.55
N SER A 210 3.54 -18.25 -1.84
CA SER A 210 3.11 -17.98 -0.47
C SER A 210 1.60 -17.67 -0.33
N PHE A 211 0.91 -17.36 -1.42
CA PHE A 211 -0.54 -17.09 -1.39
C PHE A 211 -1.38 -18.38 -1.51
N VAL A 212 -0.75 -19.48 -1.94
CA VAL A 212 -1.38 -20.79 -2.10
C VAL A 212 -0.76 -21.89 -1.22
N GLU A 213 0.06 -21.51 -0.25
CA GLU A 213 0.78 -22.45 0.61
C GLU A 213 -0.16 -23.46 1.29
N LYS A 214 -1.25 -22.96 1.86
CA LYS A 214 -2.29 -23.81 2.47
C LYS A 214 -2.98 -24.74 1.46
N ASP A 215 -3.15 -24.29 0.22
CA ASP A 215 -3.77 -25.07 -0.84
C ASP A 215 -2.82 -26.15 -1.35
N LEU A 216 -1.51 -25.88 -1.36
CA LEU A 216 -0.48 -26.89 -1.65
C LEU A 216 -0.36 -27.92 -0.52
N GLU A 217 -0.37 -27.48 0.75
CA GLU A 217 -0.30 -28.36 1.91
C GLU A 217 -1.50 -29.31 2.02
N ASN A 218 -2.70 -28.83 1.76
CA ASN A 218 -3.92 -29.65 1.84
C ASN A 218 -4.21 -30.43 0.54
N GLY A 219 -3.41 -30.23 -0.51
CA GLY A 219 -3.53 -30.92 -1.79
C GLY A 219 -4.69 -30.47 -2.68
N SER A 220 -5.36 -29.33 -2.37
CA SER A 220 -6.37 -28.75 -3.27
C SER A 220 -5.75 -28.17 -4.54
N LEU A 221 -4.49 -27.75 -4.47
CA LEU A 221 -3.65 -27.40 -5.60
C LEU A 221 -2.34 -28.20 -5.55
N VAL A 222 -1.75 -28.44 -6.71
CA VAL A 222 -0.42 -29.01 -6.87
C VAL A 222 0.43 -28.09 -7.73
N GLU A 223 1.71 -28.01 -7.40
CA GLU A 223 2.66 -27.23 -8.18
C GLU A 223 3.07 -28.00 -9.44
N ILE A 224 3.17 -27.28 -10.54
CA ILE A 224 3.70 -27.77 -11.81
C ILE A 224 5.18 -27.43 -11.87
N HIS A 225 6.00 -28.46 -11.76
CA HIS A 225 7.46 -28.30 -11.79
C HIS A 225 7.94 -27.91 -13.19
N LEU A 226 8.62 -26.78 -13.25
CA LEU A 226 9.25 -26.28 -14.47
C LEU A 226 10.70 -26.77 -14.54
N THR A 227 11.23 -26.98 -15.75
CA THR A 227 12.64 -27.33 -15.97
C THR A 227 13.56 -26.21 -15.45
N SER A 228 13.18 -24.97 -15.66
CA SER A 228 13.83 -23.78 -15.10
C SER A 228 12.84 -23.04 -14.22
N PRO A 229 13.12 -22.78 -12.94
CA PRO A 229 12.18 -22.05 -12.09
C PRO A 229 12.03 -20.59 -12.55
N ILE A 230 10.85 -20.01 -12.29
CA ILE A 230 10.64 -18.58 -12.53
C ILE A 230 11.54 -17.79 -11.57
N PRO A 231 12.37 -16.84 -12.05
CA PRO A 231 13.22 -16.04 -11.17
C PRO A 231 12.38 -15.30 -10.13
N LYS A 232 12.87 -15.19 -8.91
CA LYS A 232 12.19 -14.45 -7.84
C LYS A 232 12.15 -12.96 -8.15
N ARG A 233 11.09 -12.31 -7.71
CA ARG A 233 10.93 -10.86 -7.80
C ARG A 233 10.66 -10.26 -6.43
N LYS A 234 10.83 -8.96 -6.31
CA LYS A 234 10.68 -8.25 -5.05
C LYS A 234 9.38 -7.49 -5.00
N ILE A 235 8.73 -7.55 -3.87
CA ILE A 235 7.60 -6.69 -3.49
C ILE A 235 7.94 -5.99 -2.19
N GLY A 236 7.33 -4.84 -1.94
CA GLY A 236 7.59 -4.11 -0.70
C GLY A 236 6.80 -2.82 -0.62
N PHE A 237 6.92 -2.17 0.52
CA PHE A 237 6.36 -0.86 0.73
C PHE A 237 7.30 0.20 0.17
N MET A 238 6.73 1.14 -0.56
CA MET A 238 7.46 2.28 -1.11
C MET A 238 6.80 3.58 -0.67
N TYR A 239 7.63 4.58 -0.35
CA TYR A 239 7.17 5.92 0.01
C TYR A 239 8.08 6.98 -0.61
N HIS A 240 7.60 8.23 -0.66
CA HIS A 240 8.37 9.37 -1.16
C HIS A 240 9.09 10.05 0.01
N ALA A 241 10.43 10.18 -0.07
CA ALA A 241 11.25 10.69 1.03
C ALA A 241 10.90 12.13 1.48
N ASN A 242 10.29 12.92 0.60
CA ASN A 242 9.85 14.27 0.91
C ASN A 242 8.44 14.33 1.53
N ASN A 243 7.75 13.20 1.62
CA ASN A 243 6.47 13.10 2.32
C ASN A 243 6.73 12.65 3.76
N CYS A 244 6.59 13.57 4.71
CA CYS A 244 6.91 13.36 6.12
C CYS A 244 5.65 13.58 6.99
N SER A 245 4.51 13.00 6.62
CA SER A 245 3.36 13.01 7.51
C SER A 245 3.67 12.19 8.78
N LYS A 246 3.20 12.65 9.95
CA LYS A 246 3.41 11.92 11.21
C LYS A 246 2.79 10.52 11.20
N SER A 247 1.68 10.34 10.50
CA SER A 247 1.05 9.03 10.33
C SER A 247 1.93 8.09 9.54
N LEU A 248 2.59 8.59 8.48
CA LEU A 248 3.57 7.83 7.71
C LEU A 248 4.80 7.48 8.55
N GLU A 249 5.34 8.44 9.30
CA GLU A 249 6.48 8.19 10.23
C GLU A 249 6.14 7.10 11.25
N SER A 250 4.93 7.16 11.85
CA SER A 250 4.46 6.12 12.78
C SER A 250 4.38 4.75 12.11
N PHE A 251 3.87 4.69 10.86
CA PHE A 251 3.78 3.43 10.12
C PHE A 251 5.15 2.89 9.72
N ILE A 252 6.08 3.75 9.32
CA ILE A 252 7.47 3.37 9.00
C ILE A 252 8.14 2.76 10.25
N SER A 253 8.11 3.47 11.38
CA SER A 253 8.69 2.99 12.65
C SER A 253 8.07 1.66 13.07
N PHE A 254 6.75 1.53 12.98
CA PHE A 254 6.03 0.29 13.25
C PHE A 254 6.51 -0.88 12.37
N LEU A 255 6.75 -0.67 11.07
CA LEU A 255 7.24 -1.71 10.17
C LEU A 255 8.72 -2.05 10.43
N GLU A 256 9.56 -1.05 10.74
CA GLU A 256 10.99 -1.25 11.03
C GLU A 256 11.20 -2.09 12.30
N GLU A 257 10.43 -1.87 13.36
CA GLU A 257 10.48 -2.67 14.59
C GLU A 257 10.14 -4.15 14.37
N ARG A 258 9.42 -4.46 13.29
CA ARG A 258 8.97 -5.82 12.95
C ARG A 258 9.79 -6.48 11.85
N LYS A 259 10.73 -5.77 11.24
CA LYS A 259 11.61 -6.25 10.16
C LYS A 259 12.51 -7.44 10.57
N GLY A 260 12.61 -7.78 11.84
CA GLY A 260 13.44 -8.88 12.37
C GLY A 260 12.68 -10.03 13.01
N LYS A 261 11.34 -10.04 12.90
CA LYS A 261 10.48 -11.01 13.61
C LYS A 261 9.66 -11.92 12.68
N GLY A 262 9.92 -11.86 11.36
CA GLY A 262 9.25 -12.67 10.33
C GLY A 262 10.15 -13.74 9.73
#